data_43d09982628f392495cfa74d184b05cc
#
_entry.id   43d09982628f392495cfa74d184b05cc
#
_cell.length_a   1.000
_cell.length_b   1.000
_cell.length_c   1.000
_cell.angle_alpha   90.00
_cell.angle_beta   90.00
_cell.angle_gamma   90.00
#
_symmetry.space_group_name_H-M   'P 1'
#
loop_
_entity.id
_entity.type
_entity.pdbx_description
1 polymer ?
#
loop_
_entity_poly.entity_id
_entity_poly.type
_entity_poly.pdbx_seq_one_letter_code
_entity_poly.pdbx_strand_id
1 'polypeptide(L)'
;QDGLDQRIQELLRCQVRERARRLEDPSLVIIDTQSVRAAAGVPKTTTGLDANKKVSGRKRGLAVDVLGLIIGVVVLAASAHDNTAGTALLDQAAERCGMRLEKALVDQGFKDEVLIHGALLDIDVEVVRRNPADQGKGFVPQPKRWIVEQVNGTLMLHRRLAREYDHRPDTSASRVYWASIANMARRLTTPAPSWRDTLGLAA
;
A
#
# COMPACT_ATOMS: atom_id res chain seq x y z
N GLN A 1 13.38 18.04 -2.45
CA GLN A 1 12.05 17.56 -2.93
C GLN A 1 11.00 18.27 -2.11
N ASP A 2 10.10 18.99 -2.75
CA ASP A 2 9.16 19.91 -2.09
C ASP A 2 7.90 19.16 -1.55
N GLY A 3 7.87 17.81 -1.56
CA GLY A 3 6.74 17.00 -1.12
C GLY A 3 5.43 17.24 -1.89
N LEU A 4 5.53 17.86 -3.08
CA LEU A 4 4.37 18.25 -3.88
C LEU A 4 3.51 17.05 -4.29
N ASP A 5 4.14 15.93 -4.66
CA ASP A 5 3.48 14.68 -5.00
C ASP A 5 2.64 14.15 -3.83
N GLN A 6 3.17 14.19 -2.61
CA GLN A 6 2.46 13.77 -1.40
C GLN A 6 1.28 14.70 -1.08
N ARG A 7 1.48 16.01 -1.20
CA ARG A 7 0.43 17.01 -0.94
C ARG A 7 -0.74 16.90 -1.94
N ILE A 8 -0.44 16.72 -3.23
CA ILE A 8 -1.47 16.50 -4.26
C ILE A 8 -2.19 15.17 -4.00
N GLN A 9 -1.44 14.12 -3.69
CA GLN A 9 -1.99 12.80 -3.39
C GLN A 9 -2.96 12.87 -2.21
N GLU A 10 -2.61 13.61 -1.16
CA GLU A 10 -3.45 13.77 0.02
C GLU A 10 -4.76 14.51 -0.29
N LEU A 11 -4.68 15.63 -1.01
CA LEU A 11 -5.88 16.37 -1.44
C LEU A 11 -6.85 15.48 -2.26
N LEU A 12 -6.33 14.71 -3.20
CA LEU A 12 -7.16 13.82 -4.01
C LEU A 12 -7.71 12.63 -3.18
N ARG A 13 -6.93 12.14 -2.21
CA ARG A 13 -7.37 11.10 -1.29
C ARG A 13 -8.61 11.54 -0.52
N CYS A 14 -8.58 12.75 0.06
CA CYS A 14 -9.71 13.33 0.78
C CYS A 14 -10.95 13.40 -0.12
N GLN A 15 -10.83 13.95 -1.34
CA GLN A 15 -11.94 14.05 -2.29
C GLN A 15 -12.50 12.68 -2.70
N VAL A 16 -11.65 11.66 -2.93
CA VAL A 16 -12.13 10.31 -3.26
C VAL A 16 -12.86 9.68 -2.07
N ARG A 17 -12.38 9.89 -0.85
CA ARG A 17 -13.04 9.39 0.37
C ARG A 17 -14.38 10.07 0.60
N GLU A 18 -14.44 11.38 0.46
CA GLU A 18 -15.66 12.18 0.56
C GLU A 18 -16.71 11.71 -0.46
N ARG A 19 -16.31 11.54 -1.73
CA ARG A 19 -17.19 10.99 -2.78
C ARG A 19 -17.71 9.59 -2.44
N ALA A 20 -16.93 8.80 -1.72
CA ALA A 20 -17.31 7.49 -1.20
C ALA A 20 -18.10 7.56 0.12
N ARG A 21 -18.48 8.75 0.58
CA ARG A 21 -19.17 9.02 1.87
C ARG A 21 -18.38 8.47 3.05
N ARG A 22 -17.07 8.66 3.03
CA ARG A 22 -16.14 8.30 4.10
C ARG A 22 -15.52 9.56 4.67
N LEU A 23 -15.16 9.50 5.95
CA LEU A 23 -14.38 10.56 6.58
C LEU A 23 -13.01 10.69 5.92
N GLU A 24 -12.45 11.88 5.95
CA GLU A 24 -11.18 12.25 5.33
C GLU A 24 -10.05 11.30 5.71
N ASP A 25 -9.91 11.01 7.01
CA ASP A 25 -8.90 10.09 7.49
C ASP A 25 -9.46 8.69 7.74
N PRO A 26 -8.75 7.64 7.36
CA PRO A 26 -9.13 6.27 7.66
C PRO A 26 -8.84 5.90 9.12
N SER A 27 -9.70 5.05 9.70
CA SER A 27 -9.45 4.42 10.99
C SER A 27 -8.72 3.08 10.87
N LEU A 28 -8.54 2.58 9.64
CA LEU A 28 -7.89 1.30 9.39
C LEU A 28 -7.00 1.41 8.14
N VAL A 29 -5.80 0.88 8.25
CA VAL A 29 -4.86 0.69 7.13
C VAL A 29 -4.49 -0.79 6.97
N ILE A 30 -4.08 -1.15 5.76
CA ILE A 30 -3.58 -2.47 5.42
C ILE A 30 -2.16 -2.29 4.91
N ILE A 31 -1.22 -3.00 5.52
CA ILE A 31 0.21 -2.89 5.21
C ILE A 31 0.69 -4.17 4.54
N ASP A 32 1.43 -4.02 3.44
CA ASP A 32 2.06 -5.13 2.73
C ASP A 32 3.37 -4.70 2.08
N THR A 33 4.23 -5.68 1.76
CA THR A 33 5.50 -5.46 1.07
C THR A 33 5.61 -6.27 -0.20
N GLN A 34 6.08 -5.63 -1.26
CA GLN A 34 6.38 -6.25 -2.54
C GLN A 34 7.85 -6.07 -2.90
N SER A 35 8.54 -7.17 -3.26
CA SER A 35 9.89 -7.08 -3.82
C SER A 35 9.83 -6.88 -5.33
N VAL A 36 10.46 -5.80 -5.80
CA VAL A 36 10.47 -5.39 -7.21
C VAL A 36 11.89 -5.49 -7.76
N ARG A 37 12.04 -6.21 -8.88
CA ARG A 37 13.35 -6.44 -9.51
C ARG A 37 13.96 -5.14 -10.01
N ALA A 38 15.24 -4.91 -9.70
CA ALA A 38 15.98 -3.78 -10.22
C ALA A 38 16.39 -3.98 -11.69
N ALA A 39 16.38 -2.87 -12.44
CA ALA A 39 16.98 -2.81 -13.77
C ALA A 39 18.52 -2.65 -13.69
N ALA A 40 19.20 -2.87 -14.78
CA ALA A 40 20.62 -2.52 -14.89
C ALA A 40 20.81 -1.01 -14.64
N GLY A 41 21.86 -0.64 -13.90
CA GLY A 41 22.15 0.76 -13.58
C GLY A 41 21.51 1.28 -12.28
N VAL A 42 20.61 0.52 -11.63
CA VAL A 42 20.16 0.87 -10.27
C VAL A 42 21.28 0.59 -9.27
N PRO A 43 21.63 1.55 -8.38
CA PRO A 43 22.77 1.41 -7.49
C PRO A 43 22.66 0.19 -6.56
N LYS A 44 23.72 -0.61 -6.49
CA LYS A 44 23.79 -1.77 -5.59
C LYS A 44 23.73 -1.40 -4.11
N THR A 45 24.09 -0.16 -3.77
CA THR A 45 24.04 0.37 -2.41
C THR A 45 22.61 0.56 -1.88
N THR A 46 21.63 0.60 -2.77
CA THR A 46 20.20 0.79 -2.44
C THR A 46 19.33 -0.39 -2.86
N THR A 47 19.94 -1.49 -3.30
CA THR A 47 19.27 -2.73 -3.67
C THR A 47 19.78 -3.90 -2.82
N GLY A 48 19.03 -5.00 -2.81
CA GLY A 48 19.42 -6.21 -2.11
C GLY A 48 18.72 -7.43 -2.70
N LEU A 49 19.01 -8.61 -2.15
CA LEU A 49 18.35 -9.86 -2.52
C LEU A 49 17.29 -10.21 -1.48
N ASP A 50 16.04 -10.31 -1.89
CA ASP A 50 15.01 -10.98 -1.11
C ASP A 50 15.23 -12.49 -1.24
N ALA A 51 15.74 -13.10 -0.19
CA ALA A 51 16.10 -14.53 -0.20
C ALA A 51 14.87 -15.44 -0.36
N ASN A 52 13.71 -15.03 0.20
CA ASN A 52 12.48 -15.80 0.15
C ASN A 52 11.86 -15.78 -1.26
N LYS A 53 11.75 -14.59 -1.84
CA LYS A 53 11.14 -14.39 -3.17
C LYS A 53 12.15 -14.55 -4.31
N LYS A 54 13.46 -14.70 -4.00
CA LYS A 54 14.57 -14.75 -4.96
C LYS A 54 14.58 -13.56 -5.93
N VAL A 55 14.25 -12.37 -5.43
CA VAL A 55 14.21 -11.14 -6.18
C VAL A 55 15.36 -10.23 -5.78
N SER A 56 16.23 -9.90 -6.74
CA SER A 56 17.27 -8.88 -6.57
C SER A 56 16.71 -7.50 -6.98
N GLY A 57 16.59 -6.57 -6.02
CA GLY A 57 16.02 -5.26 -6.28
C GLY A 57 15.69 -4.48 -5.01
N ARG A 58 14.51 -3.86 -4.99
CA ARG A 58 14.01 -3.10 -3.85
C ARG A 58 12.72 -3.69 -3.32
N LYS A 59 12.52 -3.51 -2.03
CA LYS A 59 11.27 -3.80 -1.32
C LYS A 59 10.44 -2.52 -1.29
N ARG A 60 9.23 -2.60 -1.82
CA ARG A 60 8.22 -1.53 -1.78
C ARG A 60 7.21 -1.90 -0.72
N GLY A 61 7.14 -1.13 0.36
CA GLY A 61 6.10 -1.23 1.37
C GLY A 61 4.98 -0.23 1.06
N LEU A 62 3.75 -0.63 1.26
CA LEU A 62 2.56 0.19 1.11
C LEU A 62 1.68 0.10 2.35
N ALA A 63 1.18 1.24 2.82
CA ALA A 63 0.01 1.32 3.67
C ALA A 63 -1.16 1.87 2.85
N VAL A 64 -2.28 1.16 2.80
CA VAL A 64 -3.46 1.56 2.05
C VAL A 64 -4.70 1.52 2.94
N ASP A 65 -5.71 2.33 2.63
CA ASP A 65 -7.01 2.26 3.29
C ASP A 65 -7.93 1.20 2.65
N VAL A 66 -9.14 1.07 3.18
CA VAL A 66 -10.16 0.11 2.70
C VAL A 66 -10.69 0.42 1.28
N LEU A 67 -10.42 1.60 0.73
CA LEU A 67 -10.73 1.98 -0.65
C LEU A 67 -9.55 1.73 -1.59
N GLY A 68 -8.42 1.21 -1.08
CA GLY A 68 -7.18 1.02 -1.82
C GLY A 68 -6.45 2.33 -2.10
N LEU A 69 -6.68 3.36 -1.30
CA LEU A 69 -5.97 4.63 -1.40
C LEU A 69 -4.67 4.56 -0.59
N ILE A 70 -3.57 4.97 -1.19
CA ILE A 70 -2.26 4.92 -0.56
C ILE A 70 -2.17 5.96 0.54
N ILE A 71 -1.78 5.52 1.73
CA ILE A 71 -1.51 6.36 2.90
C ILE A 71 -0.01 6.54 3.07
N GLY A 72 0.77 5.47 2.95
CA GLY A 72 2.21 5.50 3.11
C GLY A 72 2.94 4.67 2.06
N VAL A 73 4.18 5.08 1.74
CA VAL A 73 5.08 4.38 0.81
C VAL A 73 6.49 4.37 1.39
N VAL A 74 7.09 3.19 1.47
CA VAL A 74 8.48 3.00 1.87
C VAL A 74 9.19 2.18 0.80
N VAL A 75 10.39 2.60 0.41
CA VAL A 75 11.22 1.87 -0.55
C VAL A 75 12.59 1.59 0.06
N LEU A 76 12.90 0.32 0.25
CA LEU A 76 14.12 -0.19 0.88
C LEU A 76 14.85 -1.15 -0.05
N ALA A 77 16.08 -1.57 0.31
CA ALA A 77 16.71 -2.72 -0.34
C ALA A 77 15.84 -3.98 -0.14
N ALA A 78 15.75 -4.84 -1.15
CA ALA A 78 14.91 -6.05 -1.05
C ALA A 78 15.35 -7.01 0.07
N SER A 79 16.62 -6.92 0.52
CA SER A 79 17.15 -7.65 1.66
C SER A 79 16.70 -7.11 3.04
N ALA A 80 16.09 -5.92 3.10
CA ALA A 80 15.59 -5.36 4.35
C ALA A 80 14.47 -6.24 4.92
N HIS A 81 14.40 -6.33 6.26
CA HIS A 81 13.34 -7.08 6.92
C HIS A 81 11.99 -6.37 6.74
N ASP A 82 10.90 -7.13 6.69
CA ASP A 82 9.56 -6.57 6.53
C ASP A 82 9.18 -5.64 7.70
N ASN A 83 9.64 -5.93 8.91
CA ASN A 83 9.43 -5.08 10.09
C ASN A 83 9.94 -3.65 9.87
N THR A 84 11.13 -3.47 9.26
CA THR A 84 11.67 -2.14 8.97
C THR A 84 10.74 -1.32 8.07
N ALA A 85 10.10 -1.97 7.11
CA ALA A 85 9.09 -1.31 6.28
C ALA A 85 7.80 -1.07 7.08
N GLY A 86 7.41 -2.04 7.93
CA GLY A 86 6.19 -1.98 8.73
C GLY A 86 6.19 -0.82 9.73
N THR A 87 7.28 -0.67 10.51
CA THR A 87 7.41 0.43 11.48
C THR A 87 7.39 1.79 10.78
N ALA A 88 8.16 1.96 9.70
CA ALA A 88 8.17 3.22 8.94
C ALA A 88 6.81 3.54 8.28
N LEU A 89 6.03 2.53 7.88
CA LEU A 89 4.69 2.72 7.35
C LEU A 89 3.67 3.07 8.43
N LEU A 90 3.81 2.52 9.64
CA LEU A 90 2.99 2.90 10.79
C LEU A 90 3.23 4.35 11.18
N ASP A 91 4.50 4.80 11.21
CA ASP A 91 4.84 6.20 11.48
C ASP A 91 4.18 7.14 10.45
N GLN A 92 4.33 6.83 9.15
CA GLN A 92 3.70 7.62 8.08
C GLN A 92 2.17 7.62 8.18
N ALA A 93 1.57 6.49 8.53
CA ALA A 93 0.12 6.38 8.67
C ALA A 93 -0.40 7.15 9.88
N ALA A 94 0.30 7.07 11.02
CA ALA A 94 -0.01 7.84 12.23
C ALA A 94 0.10 9.35 11.97
N GLU A 95 1.16 9.80 11.30
CA GLU A 95 1.35 11.21 10.94
C GLU A 95 0.21 11.75 10.06
N ARG A 96 -0.25 10.94 9.08
CA ARG A 96 -1.23 11.39 8.07
C ARG A 96 -2.68 11.22 8.47
N CYS A 97 -2.98 10.29 9.36
CA CYS A 97 -4.34 10.00 9.81
C CYS A 97 -4.62 10.48 11.24
N GLY A 98 -3.55 10.88 11.95
CA GLY A 98 -3.64 11.36 13.33
C GLY A 98 -4.33 10.37 14.26
N MET A 99 -5.00 10.88 15.27
CA MET A 99 -5.74 10.11 16.29
C MET A 99 -6.89 9.24 15.74
N ARG A 100 -7.20 9.37 14.45
CA ARG A 100 -8.27 8.58 13.84
C ARG A 100 -7.83 7.18 13.45
N LEU A 101 -6.55 6.93 13.30
CA LEU A 101 -6.03 5.61 12.95
C LEU A 101 -6.04 4.71 14.19
N GLU A 102 -6.96 3.76 14.19
CA GLU A 102 -7.17 2.82 15.30
C GLU A 102 -6.54 1.45 15.02
N LYS A 103 -6.43 1.06 13.73
CA LYS A 103 -6.07 -0.30 13.37
C LYS A 103 -5.19 -0.40 12.14
N ALA A 104 -4.22 -1.34 12.18
CA ALA A 104 -3.43 -1.76 11.02
C ALA A 104 -3.51 -3.28 10.83
N LEU A 105 -3.75 -3.73 9.60
CA LEU A 105 -3.70 -5.13 9.23
C LEU A 105 -2.38 -5.43 8.52
N VAL A 106 -1.67 -6.45 8.99
CA VAL A 106 -0.39 -6.89 8.43
C VAL A 106 -0.42 -8.39 8.13
N ASP A 107 0.52 -8.88 7.33
CA ASP A 107 0.63 -10.32 7.08
C ASP A 107 1.54 -11.03 8.10
N GLN A 108 1.67 -12.35 7.96
CA GLN A 108 2.50 -13.19 8.84
C GLN A 108 4.01 -12.94 8.69
N GLY A 109 4.44 -12.19 7.69
CA GLY A 109 5.84 -11.78 7.50
C GLY A 109 6.30 -10.76 8.53
N PHE A 110 5.36 -10.00 9.09
CA PHE A 110 5.63 -9.02 10.14
C PHE A 110 5.67 -9.71 11.51
N LYS A 111 6.60 -9.27 12.36
CA LYS A 111 6.87 -9.87 13.68
C LYS A 111 6.50 -8.90 14.80
N ASP A 112 6.66 -9.37 16.02
CA ASP A 112 6.28 -8.67 17.26
C ASP A 112 6.77 -7.22 17.36
N GLU A 113 7.92 -6.91 16.75
CA GLU A 113 8.45 -5.54 16.68
C GLU A 113 7.45 -4.54 16.11
N VAL A 114 6.73 -4.93 15.04
CA VAL A 114 5.72 -4.06 14.40
C VAL A 114 4.50 -3.92 15.30
N LEU A 115 4.11 -4.98 16.00
CA LEU A 115 3.00 -4.96 16.96
C LEU A 115 3.30 -4.04 18.13
N ILE A 116 4.51 -4.15 18.69
CA ILE A 116 4.99 -3.29 19.79
C ILE A 116 5.04 -1.83 19.34
N HIS A 117 5.57 -1.58 18.13
CA HIS A 117 5.63 -0.22 17.57
C HIS A 117 4.23 0.37 17.37
N GLY A 118 3.29 -0.42 16.86
CA GLY A 118 1.88 0.00 16.74
C GLY A 118 1.27 0.37 18.09
N ALA A 119 1.51 -0.43 19.13
CA ALA A 119 1.03 -0.14 20.47
C ALA A 119 1.60 1.16 21.04
N LEU A 120 2.85 1.53 20.72
CA LEU A 120 3.44 2.82 21.09
C LEU A 120 2.77 4.02 20.37
N LEU A 121 2.11 3.77 19.25
CA LEU A 121 1.37 4.77 18.47
C LEU A 121 -0.15 4.72 18.73
N ASP A 122 -0.62 3.95 19.72
CA ASP A 122 -2.05 3.67 19.96
C ASP A 122 -2.77 3.04 18.78
N ILE A 123 -2.07 2.25 17.97
CA ILE A 123 -2.61 1.54 16.82
C ILE A 123 -2.66 0.03 17.11
N ASP A 124 -3.86 -0.57 17.04
CA ASP A 124 -4.02 -2.03 17.13
C ASP A 124 -3.52 -2.70 15.85
N VAL A 125 -2.36 -3.36 15.91
CA VAL A 125 -1.78 -4.09 14.78
C VAL A 125 -2.20 -5.55 14.82
N GLU A 126 -3.07 -5.93 13.88
CA GLU A 126 -3.55 -7.31 13.73
C GLU A 126 -2.81 -8.07 12.63
N VAL A 127 -2.19 -9.20 12.99
CA VAL A 127 -1.60 -10.11 12.01
C VAL A 127 -2.69 -10.99 11.41
N VAL A 128 -3.03 -10.76 10.14
CA VAL A 128 -4.02 -11.57 9.42
C VAL A 128 -3.42 -12.93 9.07
N ARG A 129 -3.95 -13.98 9.69
CA ARG A 129 -3.53 -15.37 9.46
C ARG A 129 -4.47 -16.05 8.47
N ARG A 130 -3.89 -16.92 7.64
CA ARG A 130 -4.69 -17.80 6.77
C ARG A 130 -5.51 -18.76 7.66
N ASN A 131 -6.81 -18.87 7.39
CA ASN A 131 -7.63 -19.84 8.14
C ASN A 131 -7.13 -21.26 7.83
N PRO A 132 -6.80 -22.08 8.84
CA PRO A 132 -6.39 -23.46 8.63
C PRO A 132 -7.43 -24.30 7.86
N ALA A 133 -8.72 -23.98 7.99
CA ALA A 133 -9.81 -24.63 7.27
C ALA A 133 -9.80 -24.39 5.74
N ASP A 134 -9.00 -23.43 5.27
CA ASP A 134 -8.83 -23.12 3.85
C ASP A 134 -7.60 -23.81 3.22
N GLN A 135 -6.93 -24.64 4.00
CA GLN A 135 -5.80 -25.44 3.51
C GLN A 135 -6.31 -26.42 2.42
N GLY A 136 -5.74 -26.33 1.23
CA GLY A 136 -6.15 -27.16 0.08
C GLY A 136 -7.26 -26.58 -0.82
N LYS A 137 -7.91 -25.47 -0.44
CA LYS A 137 -8.99 -24.84 -1.24
C LYS A 137 -8.51 -23.87 -2.34
N GLY A 138 -7.22 -23.86 -2.66
CA GLY A 138 -6.68 -22.91 -3.63
C GLY A 138 -6.54 -21.49 -3.07
N PHE A 139 -6.78 -20.47 -3.91
CA PHE A 139 -6.72 -19.07 -3.49
C PHE A 139 -7.99 -18.67 -2.75
N VAL A 140 -7.90 -18.49 -1.44
CA VAL A 140 -8.96 -17.91 -0.60
C VAL A 140 -8.56 -16.50 -0.20
N PRO A 141 -9.26 -15.43 -0.67
CA PRO A 141 -8.96 -14.06 -0.30
C PRO A 141 -9.09 -13.86 1.20
N GLN A 142 -8.02 -13.36 1.84
CA GLN A 142 -8.09 -13.01 3.25
C GLN A 142 -8.87 -11.70 3.43
N PRO A 143 -9.71 -11.57 4.47
CA PRO A 143 -10.53 -10.39 4.68
C PRO A 143 -9.71 -9.10 4.62
N LYS A 144 -10.11 -8.17 3.76
CA LYS A 144 -9.48 -6.88 3.48
C LYS A 144 -8.05 -6.92 2.90
N ARG A 145 -7.25 -7.97 3.09
CA ARG A 145 -5.88 -8.04 2.54
C ARG A 145 -5.82 -8.01 1.02
N TRP A 146 -6.80 -8.60 0.34
CA TRP A 146 -6.88 -8.53 -1.12
C TRP A 146 -6.81 -7.09 -1.67
N ILE A 147 -7.16 -6.08 -0.84
CA ILE A 147 -7.15 -4.68 -1.25
C ILE A 147 -5.72 -4.21 -1.54
N VAL A 148 -4.76 -4.45 -0.64
CA VAL A 148 -3.37 -4.04 -0.87
C VAL A 148 -2.72 -4.87 -1.98
N GLU A 149 -3.09 -6.15 -2.11
CA GLU A 149 -2.66 -7.00 -3.23
C GLU A 149 -3.16 -6.45 -4.57
N GLN A 150 -4.43 -6.01 -4.64
CA GLN A 150 -4.99 -5.35 -5.81
C GLN A 150 -4.28 -4.02 -6.13
N VAL A 151 -3.95 -3.22 -5.12
CA VAL A 151 -3.19 -1.98 -5.31
C VAL A 151 -1.81 -2.30 -5.87
N ASN A 152 -1.09 -3.27 -5.31
CA ASN A 152 0.18 -3.73 -5.85
C ASN A 152 0.06 -4.17 -7.32
N GLY A 153 -0.96 -4.98 -7.66
CA GLY A 153 -1.26 -5.40 -9.03
C GLY A 153 -1.52 -4.21 -9.96
N THR A 154 -2.30 -3.23 -9.51
CA THR A 154 -2.60 -2.02 -10.29
C THR A 154 -1.35 -1.17 -10.53
N LEU A 155 -0.47 -1.05 -9.53
CA LEU A 155 0.80 -0.34 -9.69
C LEU A 155 1.72 -1.01 -10.72
N MET A 156 1.68 -2.34 -10.83
CA MET A 156 2.48 -3.08 -11.83
C MET A 156 2.02 -2.82 -13.27
N LEU A 157 0.81 -2.30 -13.50
CA LEU A 157 0.35 -1.85 -14.82
C LEU A 157 1.04 -0.57 -15.27
N HIS A 158 1.62 0.20 -14.34
CA HIS A 158 2.44 1.35 -14.67
C HIS A 158 3.85 0.88 -15.06
N ARG A 159 4.22 1.03 -16.32
CA ARG A 159 5.48 0.53 -16.88
C ARG A 159 6.71 0.86 -16.02
N ARG A 160 6.76 2.07 -15.45
CA ARG A 160 7.89 2.53 -14.62
C ARG A 160 7.89 1.96 -13.21
N LEU A 161 6.81 1.29 -12.79
CA LEU A 161 6.69 0.63 -11.48
C LEU A 161 6.76 -0.90 -11.57
N ALA A 162 6.63 -1.48 -12.77
CA ALA A 162 6.79 -2.91 -12.99
C ALA A 162 8.21 -3.41 -12.70
N ARG A 163 9.18 -2.52 -12.74
CA ARG A 163 10.58 -2.76 -12.42
C ARG A 163 11.19 -1.52 -11.78
N GLU A 164 12.17 -1.67 -10.89
CA GLU A 164 12.91 -0.53 -10.34
C GLU A 164 13.89 0.01 -11.38
N TYR A 165 13.78 1.30 -11.68
CA TYR A 165 14.65 2.03 -12.61
C TYR A 165 15.32 3.24 -11.96
N ASP A 166 14.83 3.68 -10.80
CA ASP A 166 15.25 4.93 -10.19
C ASP A 166 16.53 4.75 -9.37
N HIS A 167 17.45 5.69 -9.48
CA HIS A 167 18.69 5.67 -8.71
C HIS A 167 18.42 5.81 -7.20
N ARG A 168 17.47 6.68 -6.83
CA ARG A 168 17.15 6.99 -5.44
C ARG A 168 15.84 6.30 -5.02
N PRO A 169 15.78 5.72 -3.80
CA PRO A 169 14.54 5.17 -3.23
C PRO A 169 13.41 6.20 -3.14
N ASP A 170 13.73 7.44 -2.76
CA ASP A 170 12.74 8.53 -2.67
C ASP A 170 12.07 8.82 -4.01
N THR A 171 12.84 8.78 -5.11
CA THR A 171 12.30 8.96 -6.45
C THR A 171 11.37 7.82 -6.84
N SER A 172 11.69 6.58 -6.43
CA SER A 172 10.80 5.43 -6.62
C SER A 172 9.50 5.59 -5.82
N ALA A 173 9.57 6.03 -4.55
CA ALA A 173 8.39 6.33 -3.74
C ALA A 173 7.53 7.43 -4.37
N SER A 174 8.13 8.51 -4.84
CA SER A 174 7.45 9.60 -5.54
C SER A 174 6.68 9.10 -6.77
N ARG A 175 7.26 8.17 -7.55
CA ARG A 175 6.55 7.56 -8.70
C ARG A 175 5.30 6.79 -8.29
N VAL A 176 5.32 6.15 -7.13
CA VAL A 176 4.14 5.47 -6.58
C VAL A 176 3.05 6.51 -6.26
N TYR A 177 3.40 7.63 -5.66
CA TYR A 177 2.45 8.72 -5.42
C TYR A 177 1.88 9.28 -6.72
N TRP A 178 2.70 9.52 -7.75
CA TRP A 178 2.21 9.98 -9.06
C TRP A 178 1.28 8.98 -9.74
N ALA A 179 1.55 7.68 -9.64
CA ALA A 179 0.65 6.65 -10.13
C ALA A 179 -0.68 6.63 -9.36
N SER A 180 -0.63 6.80 -8.03
CA SER A 180 -1.82 6.95 -7.18
C SER A 180 -2.64 8.18 -7.57
N ILE A 181 -1.99 9.33 -7.77
CA ILE A 181 -2.62 10.59 -8.23
C ILE A 181 -3.38 10.34 -9.54
N ALA A 182 -2.74 9.72 -10.54
CA ALA A 182 -3.37 9.43 -11.82
C ALA A 182 -4.58 8.48 -11.68
N ASN A 183 -4.51 7.50 -10.76
CA ASN A 183 -5.61 6.59 -10.49
C ASN A 183 -6.77 7.29 -9.78
N MET A 184 -6.49 8.17 -8.81
CA MET A 184 -7.51 8.93 -8.09
C MET A 184 -8.16 9.98 -8.99
N ALA A 185 -7.39 10.69 -9.82
CA ALA A 185 -7.93 11.64 -10.78
C ALA A 185 -8.93 10.94 -11.73
N ARG A 186 -8.60 9.74 -12.24
CA ARG A 186 -9.56 8.95 -13.02
C ARG A 186 -10.81 8.59 -12.24
N ARG A 187 -10.69 8.19 -10.97
CA ARG A 187 -11.87 7.89 -10.12
C ARG A 187 -12.78 9.10 -9.95
N LEU A 188 -12.20 10.30 -9.88
CA LEU A 188 -12.96 11.54 -9.69
C LEU A 188 -13.61 12.05 -10.99
N THR A 189 -12.98 11.82 -12.15
CA THR A 189 -13.43 12.36 -13.44
C THR A 189 -14.24 11.37 -14.28
N THR A 190 -14.08 10.05 -14.06
CA THR A 190 -14.83 9.04 -14.80
C THR A 190 -16.21 8.86 -14.19
N PRO A 191 -17.31 8.93 -14.97
CA PRO A 191 -18.64 8.57 -14.53
C PRO A 191 -18.67 7.13 -13.98
N ALA A 192 -19.56 6.86 -13.01
CA ALA A 192 -19.80 5.47 -12.58
C ALA A 192 -20.23 4.62 -13.77
N PRO A 193 -19.76 3.36 -13.90
CA PRO A 193 -20.17 2.49 -15.00
C PRO A 193 -21.70 2.34 -15.03
N SER A 194 -22.32 2.59 -16.18
CA SER A 194 -23.78 2.57 -16.37
C SER A 194 -24.45 1.22 -16.06
N TRP A 195 -23.68 0.11 -16.07
CA TRP A 195 -24.21 -1.22 -15.71
C TRP A 195 -24.65 -1.34 -14.25
N ARG A 196 -24.16 -0.47 -13.36
CA ARG A 196 -24.63 -0.41 -11.97
C ARG A 196 -26.00 0.24 -11.82
N ASP A 197 -26.40 1.07 -12.79
CA ASP A 197 -27.68 1.77 -12.78
C ASP A 197 -28.80 0.89 -13.35
N THR A 198 -28.46 -0.10 -14.19
CA THR A 198 -29.45 -1.01 -14.80
C THR A 198 -29.90 -2.15 -13.89
N LEU A 199 -29.15 -2.48 -12.84
CA LEU A 199 -29.57 -3.51 -11.87
C LEU A 199 -30.57 -3.01 -10.80
N GLY A 200 -30.84 -1.70 -10.76
CA GLY A 200 -31.82 -1.09 -9.85
C GLY A 200 -33.24 -0.99 -10.39
N LEU A 201 -33.48 -1.39 -11.66
CA LEU A 201 -34.80 -1.26 -12.33
C LEU A 201 -35.50 -2.62 -12.53
N ALA A 202 -34.99 -3.70 -11.95
CA ALA A 202 -35.61 -5.03 -11.99
C ALA A 202 -35.89 -5.53 -10.54
N ALA A 203 -36.70 -4.78 -9.82
CA ALA A 203 -37.34 -5.24 -8.56
C ALA A 203 -38.75 -4.70 -8.48
#